data_99180b9cf526f5336492b1c41fd5a54b
#
_entry.id   99180b9cf526f5336492b1c41fd5a54b
#
_cell.length_a   1.000
_cell.length_b   1.000
_cell.length_c   1.000
_cell.angle_alpha   90.00
_cell.angle_beta   90.00
_cell.angle_gamma   90.00
#
_symmetry.space_group_name_H-M   'P 1'
#
loop_
_entity.id
_entity.type
_entity.pdbx_description
1 polymer ?
#
loop_
_entity_poly.entity_id
_entity_poly.type
_entity_poly.pdbx_seq_one_letter_code
_entity_poly.pdbx_strand_id
1 'polypeptide(L)'
;MTADDLRVLLDYHYWARDRLLDATDGLTQEQLTRDMGNSFRSVRDTLAHLHGAEWIWLSRWQGASPTAMPPMDRFEDVAAVRAGWSELEGQVRAFAASLTDETAQQSMEYRLLNGTPGRSRLWHMVQHMVNHATYHRGQVTTMLRQLGAAPPKSMDLITFYRERG
;
A
#
# COMPACT_ATOMS: atom_id res chain seq x y z
N MET A 1 -6.83 -18.86 -3.44
CA MET A 1 -5.76 -18.19 -4.22
C MET A 1 -4.50 -19.02 -4.05
N THR A 2 -3.80 -19.23 -5.13
CA THR A 2 -2.46 -19.86 -5.17
C THR A 2 -1.38 -18.85 -4.78
N ALA A 3 -0.15 -19.31 -4.57
CA ALA A 3 1.00 -18.42 -4.36
C ALA A 3 1.25 -17.52 -5.59
N ASP A 4 1.05 -18.05 -6.80
CA ASP A 4 1.19 -17.26 -8.02
C ASP A 4 0.10 -16.18 -8.16
N ASP A 5 -1.15 -16.47 -7.79
CA ASP A 5 -2.21 -15.46 -7.74
C ASP A 5 -1.82 -14.30 -6.81
N LEU A 6 -1.19 -14.61 -5.66
CA LEU A 6 -0.74 -13.59 -4.71
C LEU A 6 0.39 -12.74 -5.28
N ARG A 7 1.35 -13.35 -5.99
CA ARG A 7 2.42 -12.62 -6.69
C ARG A 7 1.86 -11.66 -7.73
N VAL A 8 0.93 -12.12 -8.55
CA VAL A 8 0.23 -11.28 -9.55
C VAL A 8 -0.52 -10.13 -8.89
N LEU A 9 -1.18 -10.38 -7.75
CA LEU A 9 -1.89 -9.34 -7.00
C LEU A 9 -0.94 -8.30 -6.42
N LEU A 10 0.23 -8.70 -5.94
CA LEU A 10 1.28 -7.79 -5.48
C LEU A 10 1.91 -7.00 -6.64
N ASP A 11 2.09 -7.62 -7.82
CA ASP A 11 2.53 -6.91 -9.02
C ASP A 11 1.54 -5.79 -9.41
N TYR A 12 0.23 -6.10 -9.37
CA TYR A 12 -0.80 -5.07 -9.56
C TYR A 12 -0.69 -3.95 -8.51
N HIS A 13 -0.47 -4.30 -7.25
CA HIS A 13 -0.36 -3.32 -6.17
C HIS A 13 0.75 -2.31 -6.44
N TYR A 14 1.94 -2.77 -6.83
CA TYR A 14 3.09 -1.91 -7.12
C TYR A 14 2.92 -1.13 -8.43
N TRP A 15 2.39 -1.75 -9.49
CA TRP A 15 2.04 -1.05 -10.73
C TRP A 15 1.07 0.12 -10.47
N ALA A 16 0.06 -0.08 -9.65
CA ALA A 16 -0.90 0.97 -9.31
C ALA A 16 -0.30 2.04 -8.37
N ARG A 17 0.58 1.65 -7.44
CA ARG A 17 1.32 2.57 -6.58
C ARG A 17 2.22 3.49 -7.42
N ASP A 18 2.97 2.96 -8.38
CA ASP A 18 3.88 3.75 -9.19
C ASP A 18 3.12 4.82 -9.99
N ARG A 19 1.98 4.46 -10.58
CA ARG A 19 1.11 5.43 -11.28
C ARG A 19 0.58 6.52 -10.35
N LEU A 20 0.28 6.18 -9.09
CA LEU A 20 -0.13 7.16 -8.10
C LEU A 20 1.03 8.10 -7.78
N LEU A 21 2.22 7.56 -7.48
CA LEU A 21 3.40 8.36 -7.16
C LEU A 21 3.81 9.26 -8.32
N ASP A 22 3.77 8.78 -9.58
CA ASP A 22 4.03 9.60 -10.76
C ASP A 22 3.09 10.81 -10.85
N ALA A 23 1.83 10.64 -10.46
CA ALA A 23 0.86 11.74 -10.44
C ALA A 23 1.09 12.74 -9.28
N THR A 24 1.88 12.37 -8.28
CA THR A 24 2.22 13.25 -7.15
C THR A 24 3.54 14.01 -7.34
N ASP A 25 4.40 13.63 -8.30
CA ASP A 25 5.73 14.22 -8.51
C ASP A 25 5.68 15.72 -8.85
N GLY A 26 4.59 16.20 -9.44
CA GLY A 26 4.42 17.62 -9.79
C GLY A 26 3.86 18.49 -8.67
N LEU A 27 3.56 17.94 -7.49
CA LEU A 27 3.01 18.71 -6.38
C LEU A 27 4.10 19.58 -5.72
N THR A 28 3.74 20.83 -5.41
CA THR A 28 4.55 21.65 -4.51
C THR A 28 4.49 21.09 -3.08
N GLN A 29 5.46 21.46 -2.25
CA GLN A 29 5.47 21.05 -0.83
C GLN A 29 4.20 21.50 -0.10
N GLU A 30 3.69 22.70 -0.40
CA GLU A 30 2.42 23.19 0.14
C GLU A 30 1.25 22.30 -0.27
N GLN A 31 1.15 21.93 -1.55
CA GLN A 31 0.08 21.05 -2.05
C GLN A 31 0.18 19.64 -1.44
N LEU A 32 1.40 19.12 -1.31
CA LEU A 32 1.66 17.78 -0.76
C LEU A 32 1.21 17.65 0.70
N THR A 33 1.38 18.73 1.49
CA THR A 33 1.10 18.74 2.95
C THR A 33 -0.19 19.46 3.33
N ARG A 34 -0.92 20.07 2.37
CA ARG A 34 -2.16 20.80 2.62
C ARG A 34 -3.19 19.89 3.26
N ASP A 35 -3.79 20.39 4.35
CA ASP A 35 -4.93 19.73 4.98
C ASP A 35 -6.17 19.81 4.07
N MET A 36 -6.63 18.65 3.60
CA MET A 36 -7.77 18.50 2.68
C MET A 36 -9.03 18.04 3.40
N GLY A 37 -9.03 17.95 4.73
CA GLY A 37 -10.16 17.49 5.54
C GLY A 37 -10.47 15.99 5.40
N ASN A 38 -9.54 15.20 4.88
CA ASN A 38 -9.67 13.74 4.74
C ASN A 38 -9.19 13.01 5.99
N SER A 39 -9.42 11.68 6.04
CA SER A 39 -9.03 10.82 7.17
C SER A 39 -7.54 10.92 7.54
N PHE A 40 -6.68 11.16 6.55
CA PHE A 40 -5.23 11.39 6.70
C PHE A 40 -4.85 12.77 6.18
N ARG A 41 -5.55 13.77 6.52
CA ARG A 41 -5.37 15.20 6.30
C ARG A 41 -4.83 15.60 4.91
N SER A 42 -3.68 15.07 4.45
CA SER A 42 -2.96 15.47 3.25
C SER A 42 -2.61 14.29 2.32
N VAL A 43 -2.15 14.61 1.11
CA VAL A 43 -1.60 13.63 0.17
C VAL A 43 -0.42 12.90 0.81
N ARG A 44 0.55 13.63 1.41
CA ARG A 44 1.70 13.05 2.10
C ARG A 44 1.28 12.07 3.19
N ASP A 45 0.37 12.47 4.06
CA ASP A 45 -0.05 11.66 5.20
C ASP A 45 -0.81 10.41 4.73
N THR A 46 -1.57 10.50 3.64
CA THR A 46 -2.22 9.33 3.03
C THR A 46 -1.21 8.36 2.42
N LEU A 47 -0.17 8.87 1.73
CA LEU A 47 0.92 8.03 1.22
C LEU A 47 1.71 7.38 2.37
N ALA A 48 2.01 8.12 3.42
CA ALA A 48 2.66 7.60 4.62
C ALA A 48 1.82 6.51 5.32
N HIS A 49 0.49 6.70 5.37
CA HIS A 49 -0.43 5.68 5.87
C HIS A 49 -0.39 4.41 5.03
N LEU A 50 -0.46 4.54 3.71
CA LEU A 50 -0.41 3.39 2.80
C LEU A 50 0.88 2.58 2.98
N HIS A 51 2.04 3.25 3.00
CA HIS A 51 3.32 2.61 3.27
C HIS A 51 3.34 1.93 4.65
N GLY A 52 2.85 2.62 5.69
CA GLY A 52 2.81 2.07 7.05
C GLY A 52 1.88 0.88 7.19
N ALA A 53 0.73 0.90 6.49
CA ALA A 53 -0.20 -0.24 6.48
C ALA A 53 0.44 -1.46 5.83
N GLU A 54 1.14 -1.29 4.70
CA GLU A 54 1.87 -2.37 4.03
C GLU A 54 2.98 -2.95 4.94
N TRP A 55 3.77 -2.08 5.59
CA TRP A 55 4.79 -2.51 6.56
C TRP A 55 4.19 -3.30 7.74
N ILE A 56 3.04 -2.87 8.29
CA ILE A 56 2.34 -3.62 9.35
C ILE A 56 1.91 -5.01 8.85
N TRP A 57 1.36 -5.09 7.64
CA TRP A 57 0.89 -6.36 7.11
C TRP A 57 2.06 -7.29 6.82
N LEU A 58 3.16 -6.81 6.23
CA LEU A 58 4.38 -7.59 6.05
C LEU A 58 4.89 -8.12 7.39
N SER A 59 4.97 -7.26 8.41
CA SER A 59 5.39 -7.68 9.76
C SER A 59 4.52 -8.81 10.30
N ARG A 60 3.19 -8.72 10.12
CA ARG A 60 2.26 -9.78 10.53
C ARG A 60 2.46 -11.08 9.77
N TRP A 61 2.72 -11.01 8.46
CA TRP A 61 3.02 -12.20 7.65
C TRP A 61 4.32 -12.88 8.10
N GLN A 62 5.25 -12.11 8.66
CA GLN A 62 6.50 -12.60 9.25
C GLN A 62 6.38 -12.99 10.73
N GLY A 63 5.17 -13.02 11.29
CA GLY A 63 4.89 -13.43 12.67
C GLY A 63 5.06 -12.33 13.73
N ALA A 64 5.37 -11.10 13.35
CA ALA A 64 5.41 -9.96 14.26
C ALA A 64 4.07 -9.21 14.29
N SER A 65 3.76 -8.52 15.39
CA SER A 65 2.54 -7.70 15.52
C SER A 65 2.90 -6.33 16.07
N PRO A 66 3.23 -5.36 15.20
CA PRO A 66 3.51 -3.99 15.63
C PRO A 66 2.36 -3.39 16.43
N THR A 67 2.69 -2.59 17.43
CA THR A 67 1.70 -1.96 18.34
C THR A 67 1.38 -0.51 17.95
N ALA A 68 2.08 0.05 16.98
CA ALA A 68 1.87 1.39 16.48
C ALA A 68 2.16 1.50 14.98
N MET A 69 1.52 2.47 14.32
CA MET A 69 1.88 2.90 12.98
C MET A 69 3.19 3.69 13.02
N PRO A 70 4.04 3.60 11.98
CA PRO A 70 5.11 4.56 11.80
C PRO A 70 4.57 5.99 11.71
N PRO A 71 5.33 7.03 12.15
CA PRO A 71 4.88 8.42 12.10
C PRO A 71 4.45 8.84 10.69
N MET A 72 3.37 9.63 10.58
CA MET A 72 2.83 10.07 9.28
C MET A 72 3.72 11.11 8.60
N ASP A 73 4.46 11.88 9.38
CA ASP A 73 5.37 12.94 8.92
C ASP A 73 6.80 12.46 8.65
N ARG A 74 7.05 11.14 8.69
CA ARG A 74 8.39 10.54 8.46
C ARG A 74 8.94 10.77 7.05
N PHE A 75 8.09 11.10 6.10
CA PHE A 75 8.50 11.43 4.74
C PHE A 75 8.42 12.95 4.52
N GLU A 76 9.52 13.55 4.13
CA GLU A 76 9.58 14.98 3.85
C GLU A 76 8.90 15.32 2.53
N ASP A 77 9.15 14.51 1.50
CA ASP A 77 8.66 14.72 0.13
C ASP A 77 8.31 13.40 -0.57
N VAL A 78 7.91 13.47 -1.84
CA VAL A 78 7.55 12.31 -2.67
C VAL A 78 8.78 11.43 -2.95
N ALA A 79 9.97 12.01 -3.07
CA ALA A 79 11.19 11.23 -3.31
C ALA A 79 11.53 10.36 -2.10
N ALA A 80 11.37 10.89 -0.88
CA ALA A 80 11.51 10.11 0.35
C ALA A 80 10.47 8.99 0.46
N VAL A 81 9.21 9.25 0.05
CA VAL A 81 8.17 8.20 -0.04
C VAL A 81 8.58 7.10 -1.00
N ARG A 82 9.05 7.45 -2.20
CA ARG A 82 9.50 6.46 -3.22
C ARG A 82 10.65 5.61 -2.69
N ALA A 83 11.67 6.23 -2.09
CA ALA A 83 12.82 5.53 -1.55
C ALA A 83 12.43 4.52 -0.47
N GLY A 84 11.64 4.96 0.53
CA GLY A 84 11.17 4.09 1.60
C GLY A 84 10.27 2.96 1.08
N TRP A 85 9.44 3.24 0.08
CA TRP A 85 8.56 2.22 -0.49
C TRP A 85 9.31 1.22 -1.39
N SER A 86 10.36 1.65 -2.08
CA SER A 86 11.22 0.74 -2.86
C SER A 86 11.91 -0.28 -1.94
N GLU A 87 12.37 0.15 -0.77
CA GLU A 87 12.96 -0.75 0.23
C GLU A 87 11.91 -1.76 0.75
N LEU A 88 10.72 -1.29 1.13
CA LEU A 88 9.63 -2.15 1.59
C LEU A 88 9.18 -3.13 0.51
N GLU A 89 9.06 -2.70 -0.75
CA GLU A 89 8.75 -3.56 -1.89
C GLU A 89 9.75 -4.71 -2.01
N GLY A 90 11.05 -4.43 -1.87
CA GLY A 90 12.08 -5.48 -1.89
C GLY A 90 11.82 -6.56 -0.83
N GLN A 91 11.44 -6.15 0.38
CA GLN A 91 11.11 -7.08 1.47
C GLN A 91 9.81 -7.87 1.18
N VAL A 92 8.77 -7.22 0.67
CA VAL A 92 7.50 -7.88 0.30
C VAL A 92 7.72 -8.87 -0.84
N ARG A 93 8.51 -8.51 -1.86
CA ARG A 93 8.83 -9.42 -2.98
C ARG A 93 9.66 -10.61 -2.52
N ALA A 94 10.62 -10.43 -1.63
CA ALA A 94 11.38 -11.52 -1.04
C ALA A 94 10.47 -12.49 -0.25
N PHE A 95 9.53 -11.95 0.54
CA PHE A 95 8.51 -12.75 1.22
C PHE A 95 7.63 -13.50 0.22
N ALA A 96 7.10 -12.80 -0.82
CA ALA A 96 6.23 -13.41 -1.83
C ALA A 96 6.94 -14.53 -2.62
N ALA A 97 8.25 -14.40 -2.87
CA ALA A 97 9.03 -15.44 -3.54
C ALA A 97 9.11 -16.74 -2.73
N SER A 98 9.07 -16.66 -1.40
CA SER A 98 9.10 -17.83 -0.51
C SER A 98 7.75 -18.56 -0.37
N LEU A 99 6.63 -17.98 -0.88
CA LEU A 99 5.29 -18.55 -0.72
C LEU A 99 5.10 -19.82 -1.56
N THR A 100 4.44 -20.78 -0.94
CA THR A 100 3.85 -21.95 -1.60
C THR A 100 2.34 -21.90 -1.51
N ASP A 101 1.63 -22.71 -2.29
CA ASP A 101 0.16 -22.80 -2.22
C ASP A 101 -0.31 -23.23 -0.83
N GLU A 102 0.47 -24.09 -0.15
CA GLU A 102 0.18 -24.50 1.21
C GLU A 102 0.29 -23.33 2.18
N THR A 103 1.40 -22.58 2.15
CA THR A 103 1.59 -21.42 3.03
C THR A 103 0.58 -20.32 2.77
N ALA A 104 0.16 -20.11 1.52
CA ALA A 104 -0.92 -19.17 1.18
C ALA A 104 -2.25 -19.50 1.89
N GLN A 105 -2.53 -20.77 2.15
CA GLN A 105 -3.76 -21.23 2.82
C GLN A 105 -3.63 -21.30 4.35
N GLN A 106 -2.43 -21.18 4.90
CA GLN A 106 -2.22 -21.24 6.35
C GLN A 106 -2.93 -20.11 7.08
N SER A 107 -3.54 -20.44 8.22
CA SER A 107 -4.10 -19.45 9.14
C SER A 107 -3.00 -18.91 10.03
N MET A 108 -2.86 -17.61 10.05
CA MET A 108 -1.90 -16.88 10.86
C MET A 108 -2.62 -16.12 11.99
N GLU A 109 -2.04 -16.14 13.16
CA GLU A 109 -2.49 -15.34 14.30
C GLU A 109 -1.69 -14.03 14.33
N TYR A 110 -2.34 -12.95 14.65
CA TYR A 110 -1.74 -11.62 14.77
C TYR A 110 -2.50 -10.78 15.78
N ARG A 111 -1.98 -9.62 16.14
CA ARG A 111 -2.70 -8.62 16.92
C ARG A 111 -2.94 -7.36 16.10
N LEU A 112 -4.11 -6.76 16.30
CA LEU A 112 -4.40 -5.41 15.83
C LEU A 112 -3.60 -4.39 16.64
N LEU A 113 -3.51 -3.13 16.16
CA LEU A 113 -2.80 -2.06 16.85
C LEU A 113 -3.34 -1.80 18.27
N ASN A 114 -4.62 -2.05 18.50
CA ASN A 114 -5.26 -1.95 19.81
C ASN A 114 -5.09 -3.21 20.70
N GLY A 115 -4.26 -4.17 20.27
CA GLY A 115 -3.99 -5.41 20.98
C GLY A 115 -5.01 -6.53 20.78
N THR A 116 -6.13 -6.26 20.09
CA THR A 116 -7.16 -7.28 19.82
C THR A 116 -6.58 -8.43 18.99
N PRO A 117 -6.76 -9.70 19.38
CA PRO A 117 -6.30 -10.83 18.60
C PRO A 117 -7.09 -10.96 17.29
N GLY A 118 -6.39 -11.32 16.21
CA GLY A 118 -6.96 -11.64 14.92
C GLY A 118 -6.40 -12.96 14.41
N ARG A 119 -7.16 -13.64 13.56
CA ARG A 119 -6.73 -14.84 12.85
C ARG A 119 -7.29 -14.83 11.44
N SER A 120 -6.43 -14.99 10.45
CA SER A 120 -6.83 -14.98 9.03
C SER A 120 -5.89 -15.88 8.24
N ARG A 121 -6.40 -16.39 7.11
CA ARG A 121 -5.50 -17.04 6.13
C ARG A 121 -4.57 -16.00 5.52
N LEU A 122 -3.35 -16.39 5.19
CA LEU A 122 -2.36 -15.48 4.61
C LEU A 122 -2.91 -14.79 3.35
N TRP A 123 -3.55 -15.53 2.45
CA TRP A 123 -4.11 -14.92 1.22
C TRP A 123 -5.22 -13.88 1.50
N HIS A 124 -6.01 -14.03 2.60
CA HIS A 124 -6.97 -13.00 3.01
C HIS A 124 -6.25 -11.70 3.41
N MET A 125 -5.12 -11.85 4.11
CA MET A 125 -4.35 -10.71 4.61
C MET A 125 -3.68 -9.95 3.46
N VAL A 126 -3.10 -10.67 2.48
CA VAL A 126 -2.52 -10.06 1.26
C VAL A 126 -3.60 -9.36 0.43
N GLN A 127 -4.72 -10.03 0.18
CA GLN A 127 -5.84 -9.45 -0.56
C GLN A 127 -6.40 -8.21 0.15
N HIS A 128 -6.54 -8.27 1.48
CA HIS A 128 -6.97 -7.12 2.28
C HIS A 128 -6.02 -5.93 2.11
N MET A 129 -4.70 -6.14 2.19
CA MET A 129 -3.71 -5.08 2.05
C MET A 129 -3.84 -4.39 0.68
N VAL A 130 -3.95 -5.15 -0.40
CA VAL A 130 -4.10 -4.60 -1.76
C VAL A 130 -5.44 -3.87 -1.92
N ASN A 131 -6.54 -4.42 -1.39
CA ASN A 131 -7.86 -3.77 -1.42
C ASN A 131 -7.88 -2.48 -0.59
N HIS A 132 -7.29 -2.49 0.59
CA HIS A 132 -7.11 -1.30 1.44
C HIS A 132 -6.32 -0.21 0.70
N ALA A 133 -5.24 -0.58 0.02
CA ALA A 133 -4.48 0.35 -0.78
C ALA A 133 -5.30 0.93 -1.94
N THR A 134 -6.17 0.14 -2.59
CA THR A 134 -7.06 0.62 -3.65
C THR A 134 -8.01 1.71 -3.13
N TYR A 135 -8.59 1.52 -1.94
CA TYR A 135 -9.45 2.51 -1.31
C TYR A 135 -8.73 3.85 -1.09
N HIS A 136 -7.53 3.83 -0.52
CA HIS A 136 -6.77 5.06 -0.25
C HIS A 136 -6.15 5.68 -1.51
N ARG A 137 -5.79 4.90 -2.54
CA ARG A 137 -5.40 5.44 -3.85
C ARG A 137 -6.52 6.27 -4.47
N GLY A 138 -7.78 5.84 -4.31
CA GLY A 138 -8.94 6.63 -4.71
C GLY A 138 -9.04 7.97 -3.98
N GLN A 139 -8.75 7.99 -2.67
CA GLN A 139 -8.72 9.23 -1.89
C GLN A 139 -7.62 10.19 -2.38
N VAL A 140 -6.39 9.70 -2.60
CA VAL A 140 -5.31 10.52 -3.16
C VAL A 140 -5.69 11.07 -4.54
N THR A 141 -6.30 10.26 -5.41
CA THR A 141 -6.78 10.69 -6.73
C THR A 141 -7.78 11.85 -6.62
N THR A 142 -8.67 11.81 -5.63
CA THR A 142 -9.62 12.89 -5.37
C THR A 142 -8.92 14.15 -4.88
N MET A 143 -7.97 14.01 -3.94
CA MET A 143 -7.16 15.14 -3.46
C MET A 143 -6.36 15.80 -4.58
N LEU A 144 -5.74 15.03 -5.47
CA LEU A 144 -5.02 15.57 -6.65
C LEU A 144 -5.92 16.46 -7.51
N ARG A 145 -7.14 16.00 -7.82
CA ARG A 145 -8.12 16.83 -8.58
C ARG A 145 -8.50 18.11 -7.84
N GLN A 146 -8.71 18.05 -6.54
CA GLN A 146 -9.02 19.22 -5.71
C GLN A 146 -7.86 20.23 -5.64
N LEU A 147 -6.63 19.74 -5.75
CA LEU A 147 -5.42 20.56 -5.81
C LEU A 147 -5.14 21.11 -7.21
N GLY A 148 -5.96 20.79 -8.21
CA GLY A 148 -5.74 21.18 -9.61
C GLY A 148 -4.65 20.39 -10.31
N ALA A 149 -4.17 19.30 -9.72
CA ALA A 149 -3.18 18.40 -10.31
C ALA A 149 -3.85 17.35 -11.21
N ALA A 150 -3.10 16.86 -12.20
CA ALA A 150 -3.56 15.78 -13.07
C ALA A 150 -3.79 14.48 -12.25
N PRO A 151 -4.89 13.76 -12.48
CA PRO A 151 -5.10 12.47 -11.85
C PRO A 151 -4.10 11.43 -12.40
N PRO A 152 -3.82 10.35 -11.66
CA PRO A 152 -3.01 9.25 -12.17
C PRO A 152 -3.63 8.62 -13.42
N LYS A 153 -2.81 7.96 -14.23
CA LYS A 153 -3.28 7.02 -15.26
C LYS A 153 -4.17 5.96 -14.58
N SER A 154 -5.04 5.29 -15.36
CA SER A 154 -5.93 4.25 -14.82
C SER A 154 -5.17 3.26 -13.92
N MET A 155 -5.67 3.06 -12.72
CA MET A 155 -5.18 2.07 -11.75
C MET A 155 -6.14 0.87 -11.64
N ASP A 156 -7.07 0.72 -12.61
CA ASP A 156 -8.02 -0.38 -12.61
C ASP A 156 -7.31 -1.72 -12.80
N LEU A 157 -7.71 -2.71 -12.03
CA LEU A 157 -7.13 -4.05 -12.09
C LEU A 157 -7.26 -4.67 -13.50
N ILE A 158 -8.36 -4.41 -14.20
CA ILE A 158 -8.54 -4.93 -15.57
C ILE A 158 -7.56 -4.26 -16.57
N THR A 159 -7.18 -3.00 -16.32
CA THR A 159 -6.16 -2.31 -17.13
C THR A 159 -4.80 -2.95 -16.95
N PHE A 160 -4.43 -3.28 -15.70
CA PHE A 160 -3.21 -4.00 -15.40
C PHE A 160 -3.13 -5.34 -16.13
N TYR A 161 -4.20 -6.13 -16.12
CA TYR A 161 -4.23 -7.42 -16.85
C TYR A 161 -4.09 -7.25 -18.35
N ARG A 162 -4.75 -6.24 -18.94
CA ARG A 162 -4.64 -5.95 -20.39
C ARG A 162 -3.25 -5.50 -20.81
N GLU A 163 -2.53 -4.81 -19.94
CA GLU A 163 -1.16 -4.34 -20.24
C GLU A 163 -0.11 -5.46 -20.07
N ARG A 164 -0.42 -6.52 -19.36
CA ARG A 164 0.47 -7.69 -19.24
C ARG A 164 0.33 -8.69 -20.40
N GLY A 165 -0.67 -8.55 -21.24
CA GLY A 165 -0.95 -9.43 -22.39
C GLY A 165 -1.65 -10.68 -21.97
#